data_3fcdd2a9698aa83008632336a07b96d9
#
_entry.id   3fcdd2a9698aa83008632336a07b96d9
#
_cell.length_a   1.000
_cell.length_b   1.000
_cell.length_c   1.000
_cell.angle_alpha   90.00
_cell.angle_beta   90.00
_cell.angle_gamma   90.00
#
_symmetry.space_group_name_H-M   'P 1'
#
loop_
_entity.id
_entity.type
_entity.pdbx_description
1 polymer ?
#
loop_
_entity_poly.entity_id
_entity_poly.type
_entity_poly.pdbx_seq_one_letter_code
_entity_poly.pdbx_strand_id
1 'polypeptide(L)'
;MMPTMPQDSEFATILPGVWNVRSTNFPMWLTRERTSPRFSYDLVSEKPLTLRDDVSYFTADNAEKHIVGTDKWSTDHFVWRGKGPLKLARSRWAISGTNDEHTVIAIRFEKTLFTPAGIDILVREGVEIDELRSLVARGTEQFGLSAEDFASLTWLD
;
A
#
# COMPACT_ATOMS: atom_id res chain seq x y z
N MET A 1 12.61 -21.53 -11.75
CA MET A 1 11.27 -21.05 -12.07
C MET A 1 11.00 -19.78 -11.26
N MET A 2 10.63 -18.71 -11.91
CA MET A 2 10.31 -17.47 -11.21
C MET A 2 8.94 -17.60 -10.53
N PRO A 3 8.81 -17.09 -9.29
CA PRO A 3 7.49 -17.09 -8.66
C PRO A 3 6.52 -16.27 -9.50
N THR A 4 5.31 -16.81 -9.68
CA THR A 4 4.24 -16.11 -10.40
C THR A 4 3.66 -15.04 -9.49
N MET A 5 3.52 -13.82 -10.00
CA MET A 5 2.84 -12.76 -9.26
C MET A 5 1.37 -13.14 -9.02
N PRO A 6 0.83 -12.84 -7.84
CA PRO A 6 -0.60 -13.02 -7.62
C PRO A 6 -1.44 -12.29 -8.66
N GLN A 7 -2.53 -12.90 -9.06
CA GLN A 7 -3.51 -12.32 -9.98
C GLN A 7 -4.68 -11.71 -9.17
N ASP A 8 -5.59 -11.06 -9.87
CA ASP A 8 -6.72 -10.37 -9.23
C ASP A 8 -7.51 -11.28 -8.28
N SER A 9 -7.77 -12.54 -8.66
CA SER A 9 -8.48 -13.49 -7.80
C SER A 9 -7.74 -13.77 -6.50
N GLU A 10 -6.41 -13.77 -6.52
CA GLU A 10 -5.60 -13.95 -5.33
C GLU A 10 -5.60 -12.70 -4.46
N PHE A 11 -5.63 -11.51 -5.06
CA PHE A 11 -5.71 -10.26 -4.32
C PHE A 11 -7.01 -10.14 -3.55
N ALA A 12 -8.11 -10.72 -4.05
CA ALA A 12 -9.37 -10.77 -3.32
C ALA A 12 -9.24 -11.51 -1.98
N THR A 13 -8.29 -12.42 -1.87
CA THR A 13 -8.00 -13.17 -0.64
C THR A 13 -6.91 -12.49 0.21
N ILE A 14 -5.88 -11.96 -0.44
CA ILE A 14 -4.70 -11.41 0.23
C ILE A 14 -4.97 -10.04 0.86
N LEU A 15 -5.62 -9.14 0.12
CA LEU A 15 -5.70 -7.73 0.51
C LEU A 15 -6.68 -7.40 1.62
N PRO A 16 -7.88 -8.03 1.74
CA PRO A 16 -8.80 -7.63 2.79
C PRO A 16 -8.18 -7.73 4.18
N GLY A 17 -8.39 -6.69 4.98
CA GLY A 17 -7.82 -6.55 6.31
C GLY A 17 -7.10 -5.23 6.48
N VAL A 18 -6.33 -5.13 7.56
CA VAL A 18 -5.61 -3.91 7.92
C VAL A 18 -4.12 -4.11 7.70
N TRP A 19 -3.49 -3.11 7.10
CA TRP A 19 -2.06 -3.08 6.79
C TRP A 19 -1.44 -1.83 7.37
N ASN A 20 -0.35 -1.98 8.09
CA ASN A 20 0.42 -0.85 8.61
C ASN A 20 1.50 -0.44 7.60
N VAL A 21 1.62 0.85 7.33
CA VAL A 21 2.72 1.36 6.51
C VAL A 21 3.98 1.37 7.38
N ARG A 22 4.97 0.57 7.00
CA ARG A 22 6.20 0.44 7.77
C ARG A 22 7.40 1.06 7.08
N SER A 23 7.29 1.36 5.80
CA SER A 23 8.29 2.13 5.08
C SER A 23 7.64 2.85 3.92
N THR A 24 8.21 4.00 3.56
CA THR A 24 7.61 4.86 2.53
C THR A 24 8.66 5.80 1.95
N ASN A 25 8.43 6.23 0.72
CA ASN A 25 9.12 7.40 0.17
C ASN A 25 8.16 8.56 -0.13
N PHE A 26 6.90 8.47 0.33
CA PHE A 26 5.95 9.58 0.21
C PHE A 26 6.22 10.63 1.29
N PRO A 27 6.43 11.90 0.91
CA PRO A 27 6.60 12.97 1.90
C PRO A 27 5.42 13.10 2.87
N MET A 28 4.21 12.77 2.41
CA MET A 28 2.99 12.91 3.23
C MET A 28 3.04 12.08 4.53
N TRP A 29 3.73 10.94 4.53
CA TRP A 29 3.84 10.08 5.70
C TRP A 29 5.08 10.38 6.57
N LEU A 30 5.89 11.36 6.16
CA LEU A 30 7.14 11.72 6.83
C LEU A 30 7.02 13.03 7.61
N THR A 31 5.80 13.48 7.89
CA THR A 31 5.52 14.67 8.68
C THR A 31 4.93 14.30 10.02
N ARG A 32 5.01 15.22 10.99
CA ARG A 32 4.40 15.04 12.32
C ARG A 32 2.88 15.09 12.28
N GLU A 33 2.32 15.61 11.21
CA GLU A 33 0.87 15.77 11.07
C GLU A 33 0.17 14.54 10.53
N ARG A 34 0.94 13.54 10.07
CA ARG A 34 0.39 12.29 9.55
C ARG A 34 1.27 11.14 10.00
N THR A 35 0.90 10.54 11.13
CA THR A 35 1.67 9.45 11.73
C THR A 35 0.86 8.16 11.77
N SER A 36 1.56 7.04 11.88
CA SER A 36 0.99 5.71 11.97
C SER A 36 -0.03 5.41 10.86
N PRO A 37 0.34 5.62 9.58
CA PRO A 37 -0.61 5.38 8.49
C PRO A 37 -0.97 3.90 8.37
N ARG A 38 -2.27 3.64 8.16
CA ARG A 38 -2.80 2.29 7.96
C ARG A 38 -3.73 2.28 6.77
N PHE A 39 -3.69 1.17 6.04
CA PHE A 39 -4.57 0.92 4.91
C PHE A 39 -5.50 -0.22 5.27
N SER A 40 -6.80 0.03 5.25
CA SER A 40 -7.82 -0.99 5.51
C SER A 40 -8.58 -1.27 4.23
N TYR A 41 -8.58 -2.52 3.80
CA TYR A 41 -9.26 -2.96 2.59
C TYR A 41 -10.40 -3.90 2.95
N ASP A 42 -11.59 -3.65 2.38
CA ASP A 42 -12.74 -4.55 2.48
C ASP A 42 -13.16 -4.97 1.08
N LEU A 43 -13.43 -6.26 0.90
CA LEU A 43 -13.86 -6.78 -0.39
C LEU A 43 -15.30 -6.34 -0.66
N VAL A 44 -15.51 -5.67 -1.79
CA VAL A 44 -16.84 -5.24 -2.25
C VAL A 44 -17.36 -6.18 -3.33
N SER A 45 -16.50 -6.58 -4.26
CA SER A 45 -16.84 -7.45 -5.37
C SER A 45 -15.61 -8.21 -5.83
N GLU A 46 -15.79 -9.46 -6.25
CA GLU A 46 -14.71 -10.27 -6.80
C GLU A 46 -14.56 -10.10 -8.31
N LYS A 47 -15.66 -9.78 -9.01
CA LYS A 47 -15.66 -9.62 -10.47
C LYS A 47 -16.57 -8.47 -10.89
N PRO A 48 -16.00 -7.32 -11.26
CA PRO A 48 -14.57 -6.98 -11.20
C PRO A 48 -14.13 -6.83 -9.74
N LEU A 49 -12.89 -7.17 -9.48
CA LEU A 49 -12.32 -7.03 -8.14
C LEU A 49 -12.39 -5.58 -7.70
N THR A 50 -13.09 -5.34 -6.60
CA THR A 50 -13.34 -4.01 -6.07
C THR A 50 -13.18 -4.05 -4.55
N LEU A 51 -12.43 -3.10 -4.02
CA LEU A 51 -12.18 -2.97 -2.59
C LEU A 51 -12.64 -1.61 -2.09
N ARG A 52 -13.18 -1.58 -0.88
CA ARG A 52 -13.28 -0.34 -0.13
C ARG A 52 -11.93 -0.08 0.49
N ASP A 53 -11.45 1.13 0.39
CA ASP A 53 -10.10 1.55 0.77
C ASP A 53 -10.23 2.67 1.80
N ASP A 54 -9.78 2.41 3.02
CA ASP A 54 -9.81 3.39 4.11
C ASP A 54 -8.38 3.59 4.60
N VAL A 55 -7.78 4.71 4.21
CA VAL A 55 -6.46 5.11 4.68
C VAL A 55 -6.65 5.95 5.93
N SER A 56 -6.07 5.55 7.04
CA SER A 56 -6.18 6.28 8.31
C SER A 56 -4.80 6.66 8.82
N TYR A 57 -4.76 7.78 9.56
CA TYR A 57 -3.54 8.27 10.18
C TYR A 57 -3.91 9.17 11.37
N PHE A 58 -2.93 9.50 12.19
CA PHE A 58 -3.10 10.40 13.32
C PHE A 58 -2.42 11.74 13.04
N THR A 59 -3.12 12.82 13.40
CA THR A 59 -2.57 14.17 13.31
C THR A 59 -1.65 14.47 14.52
N ALA A 60 -0.99 15.63 14.51
CA ALA A 60 -0.08 16.02 15.59
C ALA A 60 -0.78 16.09 16.94
N ASP A 61 -2.07 16.41 16.99
CA ASP A 61 -2.87 16.46 18.22
C ASP A 61 -3.65 15.14 18.47
N ASN A 62 -3.21 14.05 17.87
CA ASN A 62 -3.76 12.70 18.05
C ASN A 62 -5.21 12.52 17.59
N ALA A 63 -5.67 13.35 16.66
CA ALA A 63 -6.95 13.11 16.00
C ALA A 63 -6.76 12.09 14.88
N GLU A 64 -7.65 11.08 14.83
CA GLU A 64 -7.64 10.11 13.75
C GLU A 64 -8.37 10.69 12.53
N LYS A 65 -7.73 10.59 11.37
CA LYS A 65 -8.30 11.04 10.10
C LYS A 65 -8.37 9.87 9.13
N HIS A 66 -9.35 9.93 8.22
CA HIS A 66 -9.62 8.88 7.25
C HIS A 66 -9.74 9.47 5.86
N ILE A 67 -9.15 8.78 4.89
CA ILE A 67 -9.33 9.06 3.47
C ILE A 67 -9.96 7.80 2.87
N VAL A 68 -11.24 7.89 2.51
CA VAL A 68 -12.00 6.74 2.05
C VAL A 68 -12.19 6.80 0.54
N GLY A 69 -12.02 5.68 -0.10
CA GLY A 69 -12.22 5.52 -1.52
C GLY A 69 -12.54 4.09 -1.90
N THR A 70 -12.50 3.83 -3.18
CA THR A 70 -12.75 2.53 -3.76
C THR A 70 -11.63 2.20 -4.74
N ASP A 71 -11.09 0.99 -4.65
CA ASP A 71 -10.10 0.48 -5.58
C ASP A 71 -10.76 -0.53 -6.52
N LYS A 72 -10.62 -0.31 -7.81
CA LYS A 72 -11.16 -1.22 -8.81
C LYS A 72 -10.02 -1.74 -9.67
N TRP A 73 -9.94 -3.06 -9.81
CA TRP A 73 -8.92 -3.71 -10.63
C TRP A 73 -9.16 -3.45 -12.11
N SER A 74 -8.08 -3.15 -12.81
CA SER A 74 -8.11 -2.93 -14.26
C SER A 74 -6.81 -3.48 -14.85
N THR A 75 -6.89 -4.61 -15.50
CA THR A 75 -5.79 -5.29 -16.22
C THR A 75 -4.62 -5.70 -15.31
N ASP A 76 -3.84 -4.74 -14.81
CA ASP A 76 -2.62 -5.01 -14.04
C ASP A 76 -2.42 -4.05 -12.87
N HIS A 77 -3.42 -3.23 -12.57
CA HIS A 77 -3.34 -2.23 -11.51
C HIS A 77 -4.72 -1.97 -10.91
N PHE A 78 -4.72 -1.30 -9.77
CA PHE A 78 -5.94 -0.75 -9.17
C PHE A 78 -6.10 0.71 -9.54
N VAL A 79 -7.33 1.13 -9.74
CA VAL A 79 -7.68 2.54 -9.87
C VAL A 79 -8.44 2.95 -8.61
N TRP A 80 -7.84 3.83 -7.82
CA TRP A 80 -8.45 4.41 -6.64
C TRP A 80 -9.29 5.62 -7.03
N ARG A 81 -10.49 5.71 -6.45
CA ARG A 81 -11.34 6.89 -6.54
C ARG A 81 -11.81 7.28 -5.16
N GLY A 82 -11.68 8.55 -4.82
CA GLY A 82 -12.17 9.07 -3.54
C GLY A 82 -13.67 9.14 -3.47
N LYS A 83 -14.18 9.28 -2.25
CA LYS A 83 -15.60 9.48 -1.96
C LYS A 83 -15.86 10.91 -1.51
N GLY A 84 -17.13 11.36 -1.63
CA GLY A 84 -17.55 12.68 -1.21
C GLY A 84 -16.81 13.79 -1.93
N PRO A 85 -16.15 14.71 -1.20
CA PRO A 85 -15.41 15.80 -1.84
C PRO A 85 -14.28 15.33 -2.74
N LEU A 86 -13.81 14.10 -2.56
CA LEU A 86 -12.69 13.52 -3.31
C LEU A 86 -13.13 12.68 -4.50
N LYS A 87 -14.40 12.66 -4.85
CA LYS A 87 -14.93 11.79 -5.91
C LYS A 87 -14.29 11.96 -7.28
N LEU A 88 -13.68 13.12 -7.54
CA LEU A 88 -12.98 13.39 -8.79
C LEU A 88 -11.50 13.02 -8.73
N ALA A 89 -10.98 12.70 -7.56
CA ALA A 89 -9.59 12.29 -7.42
C ALA A 89 -9.43 10.85 -7.87
N ARG A 90 -8.36 10.58 -8.63
CA ARG A 90 -8.02 9.25 -9.11
C ARG A 90 -6.54 9.01 -8.90
N SER A 91 -6.21 7.77 -8.56
CA SER A 91 -4.82 7.34 -8.43
C SER A 91 -4.71 5.90 -8.88
N ARG A 92 -3.63 5.58 -9.59
CA ARG A 92 -3.32 4.20 -9.99
C ARG A 92 -2.24 3.64 -9.10
N TRP A 93 -2.44 2.41 -8.68
CA TRP A 93 -1.44 1.73 -7.87
C TRP A 93 -1.46 0.22 -8.16
N ALA A 94 -0.36 -0.41 -7.85
CA ALA A 94 -0.22 -1.84 -8.05
C ALA A 94 0.67 -2.43 -6.96
N ILE A 95 0.51 -3.72 -6.73
CA ILE A 95 1.40 -4.49 -5.89
C ILE A 95 2.60 -4.87 -6.74
N SER A 96 3.81 -4.44 -6.33
CA SER A 96 5.03 -4.78 -7.04
C SER A 96 5.65 -6.09 -6.55
N GLY A 97 5.31 -6.53 -5.36
CA GLY A 97 5.78 -7.80 -4.83
C GLY A 97 5.29 -8.06 -3.42
N THR A 98 5.46 -9.27 -2.96
CA THR A 98 5.02 -9.74 -1.65
C THR A 98 5.96 -10.84 -1.17
N ASN A 99 6.02 -11.03 0.17
CA ASN A 99 6.69 -12.19 0.73
C ASN A 99 5.83 -13.46 0.52
N ASP A 100 6.40 -14.63 0.76
CA ASP A 100 5.71 -15.90 0.49
C ASP A 100 4.45 -16.08 1.34
N GLU A 101 4.45 -15.53 2.55
CA GLU A 101 3.32 -15.63 3.48
C GLU A 101 2.23 -14.61 3.21
N HIS A 102 2.44 -13.68 2.28
CA HIS A 102 1.52 -12.59 1.94
C HIS A 102 1.19 -11.70 3.16
N THR A 103 2.19 -11.44 3.99
CA THR A 103 2.09 -10.59 5.18
C THR A 103 2.86 -9.28 5.03
N VAL A 104 3.72 -9.20 4.03
CA VAL A 104 4.45 -7.98 3.66
C VAL A 104 4.23 -7.75 2.18
N ILE A 105 3.76 -6.57 1.82
CA ILE A 105 3.56 -6.20 0.41
C ILE A 105 4.24 -4.87 0.11
N ALA A 106 4.79 -4.76 -1.09
CA ALA A 106 5.29 -3.51 -1.64
C ALA A 106 4.27 -3.00 -2.65
N ILE A 107 3.85 -1.76 -2.51
CA ILE A 107 2.90 -1.14 -3.44
C ILE A 107 3.53 0.09 -4.06
N ARG A 108 3.17 0.34 -5.33
CA ARG A 108 3.63 1.49 -6.09
C ARG A 108 2.43 2.32 -6.52
N PHE A 109 2.53 3.61 -6.30
CA PHE A 109 1.56 4.58 -6.77
C PHE A 109 2.15 5.36 -7.94
N GLU A 110 1.36 5.54 -8.99
CA GLU A 110 1.73 6.41 -10.09
C GLU A 110 1.57 7.87 -9.68
N LYS A 111 2.33 8.74 -10.34
CA LYS A 111 2.23 10.18 -10.17
C LYS A 111 0.83 10.66 -10.55
N THR A 112 0.29 11.60 -9.77
CA THR A 112 -0.96 12.30 -10.08
C THR A 112 -0.66 13.79 -10.27
N LEU A 113 -1.72 14.59 -10.54
CA LEU A 113 -1.58 16.04 -10.60
C LEU A 113 -1.14 16.66 -9.27
N PHE A 114 -1.43 15.97 -8.15
CA PHE A 114 -1.25 16.54 -6.81
C PHE A 114 -0.19 15.81 -5.99
N THR A 115 0.21 14.61 -6.40
CA THR A 115 1.14 13.78 -5.64
C THR A 115 2.23 13.22 -6.54
N PRO A 116 3.47 13.06 -6.01
CA PRO A 116 4.50 12.35 -6.75
C PRO A 116 4.20 10.85 -6.82
N ALA A 117 4.90 10.14 -7.67
CA ALA A 117 4.95 8.68 -7.61
C ALA A 117 5.60 8.26 -6.30
N GLY A 118 5.20 7.11 -5.77
CA GLY A 118 5.76 6.65 -4.50
C GLY A 118 5.61 5.16 -4.27
N ILE A 119 6.28 4.71 -3.22
CA ILE A 119 6.33 3.31 -2.80
C ILE A 119 6.02 3.25 -1.31
N ASP A 120 5.16 2.31 -0.92
CA ASP A 120 4.92 1.97 0.49
C ASP A 120 5.19 0.48 0.69
N ILE A 121 5.80 0.17 1.83
CA ILE A 121 5.93 -1.20 2.32
C ILE A 121 4.90 -1.38 3.43
N LEU A 122 3.99 -2.32 3.23
CA LEU A 122 2.90 -2.58 4.15
C LEU A 122 3.12 -3.93 4.85
N VAL A 123 2.82 -3.96 6.14
CA VAL A 123 2.83 -5.21 6.92
C VAL A 123 1.44 -5.41 7.50
N ARG A 124 0.91 -6.62 7.38
CA ARG A 124 -0.41 -6.97 7.91
C ARG A 124 -0.44 -6.72 9.42
N GLU A 125 -1.48 -6.04 9.87
CA GLU A 125 -1.67 -5.75 11.30
C GLU A 125 -1.66 -7.05 12.12
N GLY A 126 -0.98 -7.03 13.25
CA GLY A 126 -0.84 -8.19 14.13
C GLY A 126 0.29 -9.13 13.76
N VAL A 127 0.95 -8.92 12.63
CA VAL A 127 2.11 -9.71 12.22
C VAL A 127 3.39 -8.95 12.61
N GLU A 128 4.26 -9.60 13.37
CA GLU A 128 5.56 -9.05 13.70
C GLU A 128 6.61 -9.64 12.76
N ILE A 129 7.39 -8.76 12.16
CA ILE A 129 8.49 -9.14 11.27
C ILE A 129 9.79 -8.66 11.90
N ASP A 130 10.62 -9.59 12.31
CA ASP A 130 11.94 -9.26 12.82
C ASP A 130 12.81 -8.71 11.70
N GLU A 131 13.43 -7.56 11.95
CA GLU A 131 14.34 -6.92 11.01
C GLU A 131 13.71 -6.75 9.62
N LEU A 132 12.56 -6.10 9.56
CA LEU A 132 11.81 -5.88 8.33
C LEU A 132 12.68 -5.27 7.21
N ARG A 133 13.48 -4.27 7.55
CA ARG A 133 14.37 -3.63 6.58
C ARG A 133 15.32 -4.65 5.94
N SER A 134 15.90 -5.53 6.75
CA SER A 134 16.80 -6.57 6.26
C SER A 134 16.07 -7.59 5.38
N LEU A 135 14.84 -7.95 5.74
CA LEU A 135 14.01 -8.83 4.93
C LEU A 135 13.81 -8.26 3.54
N VAL A 136 13.43 -7.00 3.45
CA VAL A 136 13.18 -6.32 2.18
C VAL A 136 14.51 -6.14 1.41
N ALA A 137 15.60 -5.80 2.11
CA ALA A 137 16.90 -5.62 1.49
C ALA A 137 17.41 -6.90 0.80
N ARG A 138 17.16 -8.06 1.42
CA ARG A 138 17.55 -9.36 0.84
C ARG A 138 16.63 -9.81 -0.27
N GLY A 139 15.40 -9.31 -0.31
CA GLY A 139 14.39 -9.72 -1.26
C GLY A 139 13.91 -8.61 -2.18
N THR A 140 14.74 -7.62 -2.48
CA THR A 140 14.32 -6.49 -3.33
C THR A 140 13.74 -6.94 -4.65
N GLU A 141 14.30 -7.97 -5.27
CA GLU A 141 13.79 -8.52 -6.52
C GLU A 141 12.38 -9.09 -6.34
N GLN A 142 12.15 -9.84 -5.26
CA GLN A 142 10.84 -10.42 -4.94
C GLN A 142 9.79 -9.32 -4.70
N PHE A 143 10.21 -8.21 -4.09
CA PHE A 143 9.32 -7.08 -3.84
C PHE A 143 9.21 -6.12 -5.03
N GLY A 144 9.88 -6.41 -6.14
CA GLY A 144 9.83 -5.59 -7.33
C GLY A 144 10.50 -4.23 -7.15
N LEU A 145 11.56 -4.17 -6.34
CA LEU A 145 12.28 -2.94 -6.01
C LEU A 145 13.66 -2.93 -6.65
N SER A 146 14.05 -1.79 -7.22
CA SER A 146 15.43 -1.56 -7.61
C SER A 146 16.26 -1.16 -6.37
N ALA A 147 17.58 -1.11 -6.52
CA ALA A 147 18.46 -0.61 -5.47
C ALA A 147 18.12 0.86 -5.12
N GLU A 148 17.79 1.66 -6.13
CA GLU A 148 17.40 3.05 -5.93
C GLU A 148 16.07 3.17 -5.20
N ASP A 149 15.10 2.32 -5.55
CA ASP A 149 13.81 2.25 -4.84
C ASP A 149 14.02 1.98 -3.37
N PHE A 150 14.80 0.95 -3.05
CA PHE A 150 15.09 0.57 -1.66
C PHE A 150 15.78 1.72 -0.92
N ALA A 151 16.77 2.35 -1.55
CA ALA A 151 17.51 3.46 -0.95
C ALA A 151 16.63 4.68 -0.68
N SER A 152 15.55 4.85 -1.44
CA SER A 152 14.63 5.98 -1.28
C SER A 152 13.69 5.84 -0.08
N LEU A 153 13.57 4.64 0.50
CA LEU A 153 12.62 4.35 1.56
C LEU A 153 13.09 4.88 2.92
N THR A 154 12.16 5.45 3.66
CA THR A 154 12.33 5.78 5.07
C THR A 154 11.55 4.74 5.89
N TRP A 155 12.18 4.17 6.90
CA TRP A 155 11.58 3.12 7.72
C TRP A 155 10.91 3.75 8.93
N LEU A 156 9.62 3.45 9.10
CA LEU A 156 8.79 3.98 10.18
C LEU A 156 8.80 3.02 11.36
N ASP A 157 8.76 3.58 12.56
CA ASP A 157 8.72 2.79 13.80
C ASP A 157 7.32 2.23 14.09
#